data_d766ccec3d06663e812f4b1786bcc97c
#
_entry.id   d766ccec3d06663e812f4b1786bcc97c
#
_cell.length_a   1.000
_cell.length_b   1.000
_cell.length_c   1.000
_cell.angle_alpha   90.00
_cell.angle_beta   90.00
_cell.angle_gamma   90.00
#
_symmetry.space_group_name_H-M   'P 1'
#
loop_
_entity.id
_entity.type
_entity.pdbx_description
1 polymer ?
#
loop_
_entity_poly.entity_id
_entity_poly.type
_entity_poly.pdbx_seq_one_letter_code
_entity_poly.pdbx_strand_id
1 'polypeptide(L)'
;MKLIWLRRDLRAVDNTALNYAINSGEPVIAVFVATPTQWQKHHMAPMQADFIYRRLFELQRELEVLNIPLLYREVGNYTQASQTVVDLAQQLNVDEVVVNRDYEINELARDLSARTLCGQSDINWSEFDDKCILAPRSVINKQGEHFKVFTPFKRAWLSQVTIPQIVSAKPAARHANPKQYAKDLWGDQCVFSFTRISSEHWAVDFDSIRGQLRQFCRDRVENYQQERDFPARESTSSLSPYLAIGALSARQCMARLYAESYSGVLSEGAQTWLSELVWREFYQHLIVFRPDLCKSKDFVVWGSQLEWWDNPAAFERWKLGQTGFPIVDAAMRQLNQTGWMHNRLRMVVASFLTKDLHIDWRLGERYFMQMLVDGDYAANNGGWQWCASTGCDGQPYFRIFNPTSQGERFDPQGAFIRHWVPELASLSNQLIHTPWKSPAVNSLSYPAPMVDHKVEREITLRLYKEAKDN
;
A
#
# COMPACT_ATOMS: atom_id res chain seq x y z
N MET A 1 -6.02 -33.63 -1.07
CA MET A 1 -5.73 -32.57 -0.08
C MET A 1 -5.28 -31.30 -0.78
N LYS A 2 -5.64 -30.12 -0.27
CA LYS A 2 -5.28 -28.82 -0.88
C LYS A 2 -4.27 -28.09 0.01
N LEU A 3 -3.28 -27.43 -0.62
CA LEU A 3 -2.32 -26.55 0.05
C LEU A 3 -2.57 -25.09 -0.40
N ILE A 4 -2.93 -24.22 0.54
CA ILE A 4 -3.07 -22.80 0.28
C ILE A 4 -1.75 -22.11 0.59
N TRP A 5 -1.15 -21.47 -0.41
CA TRP A 5 0.02 -20.64 -0.21
C TRP A 5 -0.38 -19.18 0.00
N LEU A 6 -0.40 -18.76 1.27
CA LEU A 6 -0.74 -17.38 1.68
C LEU A 6 0.44 -16.43 1.44
N ARG A 7 0.16 -15.20 0.98
CA ARG A 7 1.15 -14.15 0.73
C ARG A 7 0.65 -12.79 1.25
N ARG A 8 0.03 -11.97 0.39
CA ARG A 8 -0.59 -10.68 0.75
C ARG A 8 -2.11 -10.77 0.78
N ASP A 9 -2.62 -11.85 1.35
CA ASP A 9 -4.03 -12.21 1.47
C ASP A 9 -4.32 -12.79 2.86
N LEU A 10 -3.75 -12.16 3.90
CA LEU A 10 -3.70 -12.66 5.27
C LEU A 10 -5.03 -12.50 6.01
N ARG A 11 -6.07 -13.20 5.54
CA ARG A 11 -7.41 -13.20 6.13
C ARG A 11 -8.14 -14.52 5.89
N ALA A 12 -9.05 -14.87 6.80
CA ALA A 12 -9.90 -16.05 6.70
C ALA A 12 -11.30 -15.75 6.11
N VAL A 13 -11.71 -14.48 6.09
CA VAL A 13 -13.03 -14.06 5.55
C VAL A 13 -12.84 -13.39 4.19
N ASP A 14 -13.70 -13.74 3.23
CA ASP A 14 -13.66 -13.20 1.85
C ASP A 14 -12.31 -13.43 1.15
N ASN A 15 -11.74 -14.63 1.34
CA ASN A 15 -10.51 -15.06 0.67
C ASN A 15 -10.87 -16.09 -0.42
N THR A 16 -10.65 -15.73 -1.67
CA THR A 16 -11.13 -16.53 -2.83
C THR A 16 -10.48 -17.89 -2.90
N ALA A 17 -9.15 -17.97 -2.74
CA ALA A 17 -8.40 -19.23 -2.74
C ALA A 17 -8.81 -20.13 -1.57
N LEU A 18 -8.98 -19.55 -0.38
CA LEU A 18 -9.41 -20.27 0.80
C LEU A 18 -10.82 -20.86 0.64
N ASN A 19 -11.77 -20.06 0.16
CA ASN A 19 -13.13 -20.51 -0.08
C ASN A 19 -13.20 -21.63 -1.13
N TYR A 20 -12.42 -21.50 -2.21
CA TYR A 20 -12.31 -22.56 -3.23
C TYR A 20 -11.79 -23.86 -2.62
N ALA A 21 -10.69 -23.80 -1.88
CA ALA A 21 -10.09 -25.00 -1.26
C ALA A 21 -11.04 -25.68 -0.27
N ILE A 22 -11.72 -24.93 0.59
CA ILE A 22 -12.69 -25.48 1.56
C ILE A 22 -13.89 -26.13 0.85
N ASN A 23 -14.41 -25.49 -0.21
CA ASN A 23 -15.58 -25.98 -0.95
C ASN A 23 -15.28 -27.27 -1.75
N SER A 24 -14.01 -27.66 -1.91
CA SER A 24 -13.66 -28.94 -2.52
C SER A 24 -14.05 -30.15 -1.68
N GLY A 25 -14.30 -29.96 -0.38
CA GLY A 25 -14.56 -31.05 0.59
C GLY A 25 -13.32 -31.85 0.98
N GLU A 26 -12.14 -31.48 0.47
CA GLU A 26 -10.87 -32.10 0.80
C GLU A 26 -10.25 -31.50 2.06
N PRO A 27 -9.32 -32.19 2.75
CA PRO A 27 -8.50 -31.57 3.78
C PRO A 27 -7.70 -30.39 3.22
N VAL A 28 -7.61 -29.30 3.98
CA VAL A 28 -6.92 -28.06 3.59
C VAL A 28 -5.82 -27.76 4.60
N ILE A 29 -4.67 -27.38 4.09
CA ILE A 29 -3.52 -26.86 4.85
C ILE A 29 -3.15 -25.48 4.27
N ALA A 30 -2.78 -24.56 5.14
CA ALA A 30 -2.22 -23.27 4.72
C ALA A 30 -0.71 -23.23 5.00
N VAL A 31 0.04 -22.54 4.16
CA VAL A 31 1.47 -22.25 4.38
C VAL A 31 1.75 -20.79 4.15
N PHE A 32 2.56 -20.19 5.02
CA PHE A 32 3.21 -18.89 4.80
C PHE A 32 4.71 -19.12 4.64
N VAL A 33 5.30 -18.58 3.56
CA VAL A 33 6.73 -18.68 3.29
C VAL A 33 7.34 -17.29 3.38
N ALA A 34 8.07 -17.02 4.44
CA ALA A 34 8.83 -15.79 4.60
C ALA A 34 10.07 -15.79 3.68
N THR A 35 10.39 -14.64 3.08
CA THR A 35 11.52 -14.50 2.14
C THR A 35 12.36 -13.26 2.46
N PRO A 36 13.09 -13.23 3.59
CA PRO A 36 13.76 -12.04 4.11
C PRO A 36 14.70 -11.35 3.13
N THR A 37 15.51 -12.10 2.38
CA THR A 37 16.43 -11.52 1.38
C THR A 37 15.66 -10.87 0.22
N GLN A 38 14.52 -11.46 -0.19
CA GLN A 38 13.66 -10.85 -1.19
C GLN A 38 12.98 -9.60 -0.66
N TRP A 39 12.49 -9.62 0.58
CA TRP A 39 11.89 -8.45 1.24
C TRP A 39 12.87 -7.28 1.31
N GLN A 40 14.14 -7.56 1.64
CA GLN A 40 15.18 -6.55 1.63
C GLN A 40 15.40 -5.94 0.23
N LYS A 41 15.42 -6.77 -0.82
CA LYS A 41 15.51 -6.30 -2.22
C LYS A 41 14.31 -5.46 -2.65
N HIS A 42 13.13 -5.76 -2.13
CA HIS A 42 11.89 -5.01 -2.38
C HIS A 42 11.71 -3.83 -1.42
N HIS A 43 12.73 -3.54 -0.59
CA HIS A 43 12.70 -2.44 0.36
C HIS A 43 11.52 -2.48 1.33
N MET A 44 11.07 -3.68 1.76
CA MET A 44 9.99 -3.83 2.73
C MET A 44 10.32 -3.10 4.03
N ALA A 45 9.35 -2.37 4.57
CA ALA A 45 9.51 -1.67 5.85
C ALA A 45 9.60 -2.68 7.02
N PRO A 46 10.52 -2.47 7.97
CA PRO A 46 10.58 -3.27 9.19
C PRO A 46 9.29 -3.28 10.00
N MET A 47 8.54 -2.18 9.99
CA MET A 47 7.22 -2.08 10.63
C MET A 47 6.17 -2.92 9.90
N GLN A 48 6.20 -2.98 8.55
CA GLN A 48 5.31 -3.85 7.79
C GLN A 48 5.62 -5.33 8.06
N ALA A 49 6.89 -5.71 8.18
CA ALA A 49 7.28 -7.07 8.53
C ALA A 49 6.77 -7.47 9.92
N ASP A 50 6.84 -6.58 10.91
CA ASP A 50 6.28 -6.79 12.24
C ASP A 50 4.75 -6.90 12.20
N PHE A 51 4.10 -6.07 11.40
CA PHE A 51 2.65 -6.10 11.22
C PHE A 51 2.18 -7.44 10.61
N ILE A 52 2.89 -7.97 9.60
CA ILE A 52 2.65 -9.30 9.03
C ILE A 52 2.88 -10.38 10.09
N TYR A 53 3.99 -10.31 10.82
CA TYR A 53 4.34 -11.27 11.89
C TYR A 53 3.22 -11.38 12.93
N ARG A 54 2.76 -10.27 13.45
CA ARG A 54 1.66 -10.22 14.44
C ARG A 54 0.34 -10.70 13.84
N ARG A 55 0.05 -10.34 12.57
CA ARG A 55 -1.17 -10.80 11.88
C ARG A 55 -1.22 -12.31 11.71
N LEU A 56 -0.10 -12.97 11.50
CA LEU A 56 -0.06 -14.42 11.33
C LEU A 56 -0.52 -15.18 12.58
N PHE A 57 -0.30 -14.66 13.80
CA PHE A 57 -0.82 -15.28 15.02
C PHE A 57 -2.35 -15.21 15.09
N GLU A 58 -2.94 -14.08 14.73
CA GLU A 58 -4.40 -13.98 14.68
C GLU A 58 -4.98 -14.83 13.54
N LEU A 59 -4.33 -14.82 12.38
CA LEU A 59 -4.76 -15.64 11.24
C LEU A 59 -4.70 -17.13 11.57
N GLN A 60 -3.68 -17.60 12.30
CA GLN A 60 -3.61 -18.98 12.79
C GLN A 60 -4.86 -19.33 13.59
N ARG A 61 -5.25 -18.49 14.56
CA ARG A 61 -6.45 -18.73 15.38
C ARG A 61 -7.72 -18.76 14.53
N GLU A 62 -7.83 -17.86 13.55
CA GLU A 62 -8.95 -17.85 12.61
C GLU A 62 -9.01 -19.13 11.76
N LEU A 63 -7.86 -19.61 11.28
CA LEU A 63 -7.76 -20.84 10.48
C LEU A 63 -7.99 -22.11 11.32
N GLU A 64 -7.59 -22.13 12.59
CA GLU A 64 -7.88 -23.22 13.51
C GLU A 64 -9.39 -23.45 13.70
N VAL A 65 -10.18 -22.36 13.78
CA VAL A 65 -11.65 -22.45 13.81
C VAL A 65 -12.21 -23.08 12.52
N LEU A 66 -11.48 -22.93 11.41
CA LEU A 66 -11.82 -23.53 10.12
C LEU A 66 -11.24 -24.94 9.93
N ASN A 67 -10.59 -25.51 10.94
CA ASN A 67 -9.89 -26.81 10.88
C ASN A 67 -8.70 -26.83 9.89
N ILE A 68 -8.01 -25.71 9.72
CA ILE A 68 -6.90 -25.54 8.78
C ILE A 68 -5.63 -25.20 9.56
N PRO A 69 -4.63 -26.09 9.59
CA PRO A 69 -3.33 -25.78 10.18
C PRO A 69 -2.57 -24.76 9.31
N LEU A 70 -1.92 -23.80 9.95
CA LEU A 70 -1.02 -22.85 9.30
C LEU A 70 0.42 -23.30 9.48
N LEU A 71 1.08 -23.65 8.39
CA LEU A 71 2.49 -24.01 8.35
C LEU A 71 3.36 -22.79 8.07
N TYR A 72 4.61 -22.83 8.52
CA TYR A 72 5.60 -21.79 8.30
C TYR A 72 6.87 -22.34 7.67
N ARG A 73 7.42 -21.59 6.73
CA ARG A 73 8.76 -21.77 6.17
C ARG A 73 9.44 -20.43 6.02
N GLU A 74 10.76 -20.43 6.11
CA GLU A 74 11.57 -19.27 5.78
C GLU A 74 12.69 -19.68 4.83
N VAL A 75 12.83 -18.91 3.74
CA VAL A 75 13.88 -19.08 2.73
C VAL A 75 14.33 -17.72 2.22
N GLY A 76 15.47 -17.63 1.54
CA GLY A 76 16.06 -16.35 1.17
C GLY A 76 15.25 -15.59 0.11
N ASN A 77 14.74 -16.25 -0.93
CA ASN A 77 14.19 -15.60 -2.11
C ASN A 77 13.02 -16.36 -2.75
N TYR A 78 12.42 -15.78 -3.78
CA TYR A 78 11.25 -16.33 -4.46
C TYR A 78 11.51 -17.64 -5.20
N THR A 79 12.70 -17.86 -5.76
CA THR A 79 13.05 -19.14 -6.40
C THR A 79 13.04 -20.27 -5.37
N GLN A 80 13.64 -20.03 -4.21
CA GLN A 80 13.63 -20.98 -3.11
C GLN A 80 12.21 -21.19 -2.56
N ALA A 81 11.41 -20.11 -2.47
CA ALA A 81 10.02 -20.22 -2.00
C ALA A 81 9.17 -21.10 -2.93
N SER A 82 9.32 -20.96 -4.26
CA SER A 82 8.64 -21.81 -5.24
C SER A 82 8.99 -23.28 -5.05
N GLN A 83 10.28 -23.60 -4.92
CA GLN A 83 10.74 -24.97 -4.67
C GLN A 83 10.21 -25.50 -3.34
N THR A 84 10.33 -24.73 -2.26
CA THR A 84 9.89 -25.11 -0.90
C THR A 84 8.40 -25.46 -0.86
N VAL A 85 7.55 -24.71 -1.55
CA VAL A 85 6.11 -24.98 -1.60
C VAL A 85 5.83 -26.29 -2.33
N VAL A 86 6.54 -26.58 -3.42
CA VAL A 86 6.36 -27.83 -4.17
C VAL A 86 6.91 -29.03 -3.38
N ASP A 87 8.09 -28.91 -2.78
CA ASP A 87 8.65 -29.96 -1.92
C ASP A 87 7.70 -30.28 -0.75
N LEU A 88 7.12 -29.24 -0.14
CA LEU A 88 6.13 -29.41 0.92
C LEU A 88 4.86 -30.10 0.40
N ALA A 89 4.38 -29.71 -0.78
CA ALA A 89 3.21 -30.33 -1.39
C ALA A 89 3.43 -31.82 -1.69
N GLN A 90 4.61 -32.19 -2.20
CA GLN A 90 5.00 -33.61 -2.40
C GLN A 90 5.08 -34.36 -1.05
N GLN A 91 5.78 -33.80 -0.08
CA GLN A 91 5.94 -34.41 1.26
C GLN A 91 4.59 -34.70 1.92
N LEU A 92 3.61 -33.83 1.71
CA LEU A 92 2.28 -33.92 2.32
C LEU A 92 1.27 -34.68 1.45
N ASN A 93 1.65 -35.14 0.27
CA ASN A 93 0.76 -35.75 -0.73
C ASN A 93 -0.41 -34.82 -1.07
N VAL A 94 -0.10 -33.58 -1.40
CA VAL A 94 -1.06 -32.55 -1.84
C VAL A 94 -1.42 -32.76 -3.30
N ASP A 95 -2.71 -32.73 -3.63
CA ASP A 95 -3.20 -32.88 -5.01
C ASP A 95 -3.20 -31.56 -5.76
N GLU A 96 -3.26 -30.44 -5.01
CA GLU A 96 -3.39 -29.10 -5.63
C GLU A 96 -2.84 -28.02 -4.71
N VAL A 97 -2.04 -27.11 -5.27
CA VAL A 97 -1.63 -25.84 -4.67
C VAL A 97 -2.58 -24.75 -5.15
N VAL A 98 -3.10 -23.98 -4.18
CA VAL A 98 -4.12 -22.94 -4.43
C VAL A 98 -3.60 -21.59 -3.95
N VAL A 99 -3.77 -20.56 -4.79
CA VAL A 99 -3.22 -19.22 -4.53
C VAL A 99 -4.16 -18.08 -4.95
N ASN A 100 -4.05 -16.92 -4.30
CA ASN A 100 -4.53 -15.65 -4.84
C ASN A 100 -3.37 -14.94 -5.56
N ARG A 101 -3.59 -14.42 -6.75
CA ARG A 101 -2.55 -13.78 -7.58
C ARG A 101 -1.98 -12.53 -6.95
N ASP A 102 -0.67 -12.40 -7.02
CA ASP A 102 0.03 -11.11 -6.96
C ASP A 102 0.30 -10.62 -8.40
N TYR A 103 0.46 -9.31 -8.61
CA TYR A 103 0.52 -8.73 -9.95
C TYR A 103 1.86 -8.12 -10.32
N GLU A 104 2.76 -7.97 -9.36
CA GLU A 104 4.09 -7.45 -9.55
C GLU A 104 4.97 -8.47 -10.31
N ILE A 105 5.93 -7.98 -11.11
CA ILE A 105 6.67 -8.81 -12.07
C ILE A 105 7.46 -9.96 -11.42
N ASN A 106 8.04 -9.72 -10.24
CA ASN A 106 8.82 -10.74 -9.53
C ASN A 106 7.90 -11.80 -8.92
N GLU A 107 6.73 -11.39 -8.44
CA GLU A 107 5.68 -12.24 -7.90
C GLU A 107 5.07 -13.11 -8.99
N LEU A 108 4.82 -12.55 -10.17
CA LEU A 108 4.38 -13.32 -11.35
C LEU A 108 5.42 -14.35 -11.78
N ALA A 109 6.71 -14.01 -11.76
CA ALA A 109 7.80 -14.94 -12.08
C ALA A 109 7.90 -16.06 -11.02
N ARG A 110 7.71 -15.75 -9.73
CA ARG A 110 7.63 -16.73 -8.65
C ARG A 110 6.49 -17.72 -8.88
N ASP A 111 5.29 -17.20 -9.14
CA ASP A 111 4.09 -18.03 -9.31
C ASP A 111 4.19 -18.91 -10.57
N LEU A 112 4.75 -18.39 -11.66
CA LEU A 112 5.04 -19.17 -12.87
C LEU A 112 6.04 -20.29 -12.60
N SER A 113 7.11 -20.02 -11.84
CA SER A 113 8.10 -21.03 -11.44
C SER A 113 7.44 -22.14 -10.60
N ALA A 114 6.66 -21.77 -9.56
CA ALA A 114 5.97 -22.72 -8.72
C ALA A 114 4.97 -23.59 -9.51
N ARG A 115 4.17 -22.97 -10.37
CA ARG A 115 3.22 -23.66 -11.26
C ARG A 115 3.93 -24.68 -12.18
N THR A 116 5.08 -24.29 -12.73
CA THR A 116 5.86 -25.19 -13.60
C THR A 116 6.36 -26.42 -12.81
N LEU A 117 6.90 -26.19 -11.61
CA LEU A 117 7.38 -27.26 -10.73
C LEU A 117 6.23 -28.16 -10.25
N CYS A 118 5.05 -27.62 -9.93
CA CYS A 118 3.85 -28.40 -9.62
C CYS A 118 3.48 -29.34 -10.79
N GLY A 119 3.45 -28.81 -12.03
CA GLY A 119 3.13 -29.63 -13.21
C GLY A 119 4.14 -30.74 -13.45
N GLN A 120 5.43 -30.56 -13.13
CA GLN A 120 6.46 -31.59 -13.20
C GLN A 120 6.29 -32.67 -12.14
N SER A 121 5.51 -32.40 -11.11
CA SER A 121 5.27 -33.29 -9.95
C SER A 121 3.85 -33.83 -9.89
N ASP A 122 3.08 -33.72 -10.98
CA ASP A 122 1.66 -34.09 -11.06
C ASP A 122 0.77 -33.43 -9.99
N ILE A 123 1.13 -32.23 -9.55
CA ILE A 123 0.37 -31.42 -8.60
C ILE A 123 -0.39 -30.33 -9.39
N ASN A 124 -1.69 -30.23 -9.18
CA ASN A 124 -2.51 -29.20 -9.79
C ASN A 124 -2.19 -27.80 -9.22
N TRP A 125 -2.43 -26.78 -10.03
CA TRP A 125 -2.27 -25.38 -9.64
C TRP A 125 -3.53 -24.59 -9.97
N SER A 126 -4.13 -23.95 -8.95
CA SER A 126 -5.26 -23.05 -9.11
C SER A 126 -4.94 -21.65 -8.56
N GLU A 127 -5.26 -20.63 -9.35
CA GLU A 127 -4.97 -19.24 -9.03
C GLU A 127 -6.19 -18.34 -9.26
N PHE A 128 -6.42 -17.37 -8.35
CA PHE A 128 -7.60 -16.51 -8.34
C PHE A 128 -7.21 -15.04 -8.28
N ASP A 129 -8.00 -14.17 -8.90
CA ASP A 129 -7.94 -12.73 -8.70
C ASP A 129 -8.72 -12.38 -7.42
N ASP A 130 -8.04 -11.81 -6.44
CA ASP A 130 -8.59 -11.55 -5.10
C ASP A 130 -8.25 -10.16 -4.57
N LYS A 131 -7.11 -9.59 -4.99
CA LYS A 131 -6.57 -8.30 -4.53
C LYS A 131 -7.42 -7.12 -5.01
N CYS A 132 -8.13 -7.26 -6.14
CA CYS A 132 -9.04 -6.29 -6.74
C CYS A 132 -10.49 -6.77 -6.66
N ILE A 133 -11.43 -5.84 -6.73
CA ILE A 133 -12.88 -6.16 -6.85
C ILE A 133 -13.16 -6.66 -8.26
N LEU A 134 -12.65 -5.96 -9.28
CA LEU A 134 -12.65 -6.43 -10.67
C LEU A 134 -11.26 -6.94 -11.05
N ALA A 135 -11.21 -8.13 -11.62
CA ALA A 135 -9.95 -8.74 -12.05
C ALA A 135 -9.18 -7.80 -12.98
N PRO A 136 -7.85 -7.64 -12.82
CA PRO A 136 -7.04 -6.89 -13.78
C PRO A 136 -7.25 -7.41 -15.21
N ARG A 137 -7.26 -6.48 -16.18
CA ARG A 137 -7.62 -6.68 -17.60
C ARG A 137 -9.11 -6.84 -17.89
N SER A 138 -10.01 -6.87 -16.90
CA SER A 138 -11.46 -6.84 -17.16
C SER A 138 -11.95 -5.44 -17.51
N VAL A 139 -11.29 -4.39 -16.99
CA VAL A 139 -11.64 -2.98 -17.26
C VAL A 139 -10.72 -2.43 -18.33
N ILE A 140 -11.17 -2.47 -19.58
CA ILE A 140 -10.43 -2.05 -20.78
C ILE A 140 -11.23 -1.02 -21.58
N ASN A 141 -10.54 -0.24 -22.40
CA ASN A 141 -11.16 0.71 -23.31
C ASN A 141 -11.75 0.00 -24.56
N LYS A 142 -12.39 0.76 -25.45
CA LYS A 142 -13.02 0.20 -26.66
C LYS A 142 -12.02 -0.45 -27.64
N GLN A 143 -10.73 -0.15 -27.51
CA GLN A 143 -9.63 -0.71 -28.31
C GLN A 143 -9.03 -1.99 -27.67
N GLY A 144 -9.53 -2.41 -26.49
CA GLY A 144 -8.98 -3.55 -25.76
C GLY A 144 -7.71 -3.19 -24.93
N GLU A 145 -7.39 -1.91 -24.79
CA GLU A 145 -6.22 -1.43 -24.08
C GLU A 145 -6.56 -0.95 -22.67
N HIS A 146 -5.53 -0.75 -21.85
CA HIS A 146 -5.69 -0.13 -20.53
C HIS A 146 -6.05 1.35 -20.64
N PHE A 147 -6.76 1.84 -19.64
CA PHE A 147 -7.00 3.27 -19.50
C PHE A 147 -5.74 4.01 -19.04
N LYS A 148 -5.44 5.14 -19.67
CA LYS A 148 -4.33 6.04 -19.30
C LYS A 148 -4.79 7.20 -18.40
N VAL A 149 -6.09 7.30 -18.11
CA VAL A 149 -6.70 8.38 -17.33
C VAL A 149 -7.71 7.74 -16.37
N PHE A 150 -7.67 8.16 -15.11
CA PHE A 150 -8.51 7.62 -14.04
C PHE A 150 -10.01 7.80 -14.25
N THR A 151 -10.44 8.99 -14.66
CA THR A 151 -11.89 9.26 -14.79
C THR A 151 -12.60 8.34 -15.78
N PRO A 152 -12.09 8.06 -16.99
CA PRO A 152 -12.67 7.04 -17.87
C PRO A 152 -12.59 5.64 -17.28
N PHE A 153 -11.49 5.27 -16.62
CA PHE A 153 -11.36 3.98 -15.93
C PHE A 153 -12.44 3.82 -14.88
N LYS A 154 -12.61 4.79 -13.99
CA LYS A 154 -13.64 4.78 -12.94
C LYS A 154 -15.04 4.62 -13.52
N ARG A 155 -15.36 5.30 -14.62
CA ARG A 155 -16.67 5.16 -15.29
C ARG A 155 -16.88 3.73 -15.82
N ALA A 156 -15.90 3.18 -16.50
CA ALA A 156 -15.95 1.81 -17.01
C ALA A 156 -16.02 0.78 -15.87
N TRP A 157 -15.27 1.00 -14.79
CA TRP A 157 -15.29 0.17 -13.59
C TRP A 157 -16.68 0.18 -12.93
N LEU A 158 -17.25 1.36 -12.68
CA LEU A 158 -18.59 1.51 -12.09
C LEU A 158 -19.71 0.89 -12.94
N SER A 159 -19.55 0.82 -14.26
CA SER A 159 -20.54 0.18 -15.15
C SER A 159 -20.50 -1.35 -15.12
N GLN A 160 -19.44 -1.95 -14.58
CA GLN A 160 -19.24 -3.39 -14.54
C GLN A 160 -19.38 -3.99 -13.14
N VAL A 161 -19.08 -3.18 -12.12
CA VAL A 161 -19.05 -3.67 -10.75
C VAL A 161 -20.46 -3.90 -10.20
N THR A 162 -20.60 -4.97 -9.44
CA THR A 162 -21.77 -5.24 -8.58
C THR A 162 -21.35 -5.15 -7.11
N ILE A 163 -22.28 -4.89 -6.21
CA ILE A 163 -22.00 -4.87 -4.77
C ILE A 163 -21.55 -6.28 -4.36
N PRO A 164 -20.33 -6.42 -3.83
CA PRO A 164 -19.80 -7.74 -3.49
C PRO A 164 -20.60 -8.39 -2.37
N GLN A 165 -20.87 -9.67 -2.52
CA GLN A 165 -21.33 -10.52 -1.42
C GLN A 165 -20.13 -11.09 -0.68
N ILE A 166 -20.03 -10.78 0.60
CA ILE A 166 -18.91 -11.26 1.42
C ILE A 166 -19.18 -12.69 1.85
N VAL A 167 -18.26 -13.56 1.45
CA VAL A 167 -18.35 -14.99 1.77
C VAL A 167 -17.49 -15.27 2.99
N SER A 168 -18.14 -15.71 4.08
CA SER A 168 -17.42 -16.29 5.22
C SER A 168 -17.14 -17.77 4.95
N ALA A 169 -15.90 -18.17 5.13
CA ALA A 169 -15.52 -19.56 5.02
C ALA A 169 -16.25 -20.41 6.09
N LYS A 170 -16.68 -21.60 5.70
CA LYS A 170 -17.17 -22.63 6.64
C LYS A 170 -16.01 -23.52 7.06
N PRO A 171 -16.07 -24.17 8.24
CA PRO A 171 -15.04 -25.15 8.61
C PRO A 171 -14.87 -26.22 7.51
N ALA A 172 -13.63 -26.58 7.23
CA ALA A 172 -13.33 -27.66 6.29
C ALA A 172 -13.98 -28.96 6.76
N ALA A 173 -14.64 -29.67 5.84
CA ALA A 173 -15.40 -30.89 6.15
C ALA A 173 -14.51 -32.03 6.68
N ARG A 174 -13.23 -32.03 6.30
CA ARG A 174 -12.23 -32.98 6.73
C ARG A 174 -11.06 -32.25 7.38
N HIS A 175 -10.60 -32.76 8.52
CA HIS A 175 -9.44 -32.21 9.22
C HIS A 175 -8.14 -32.72 8.61
N ALA A 176 -7.23 -31.81 8.32
CA ALA A 176 -5.83 -32.13 8.28
C ALA A 176 -5.34 -32.25 9.74
N ASN A 177 -4.87 -33.44 10.16
CA ASN A 177 -4.49 -33.65 11.55
C ASN A 177 -3.29 -32.76 11.95
N PRO A 178 -3.48 -31.70 12.77
CA PRO A 178 -2.41 -30.75 13.09
C PRO A 178 -1.24 -31.41 13.86
N LYS A 179 -1.45 -32.50 14.58
CA LYS A 179 -0.36 -33.23 15.30
C LYS A 179 0.68 -33.79 14.32
N GLN A 180 0.27 -34.13 13.11
CA GLN A 180 1.17 -34.64 12.07
C GLN A 180 2.18 -33.57 11.60
N TYR A 181 1.84 -32.31 11.78
CA TYR A 181 2.60 -31.14 11.29
C TYR A 181 3.17 -30.30 12.43
N ALA A 182 3.20 -30.79 13.66
CA ALA A 182 3.52 -30.00 14.86
C ALA A 182 4.86 -29.23 14.77
N LYS A 183 5.86 -29.78 14.06
CA LYS A 183 7.17 -29.14 13.86
C LYS A 183 7.14 -27.99 12.82
N ASP A 184 6.11 -27.97 12.00
CA ASP A 184 5.98 -27.09 10.85
C ASP A 184 4.94 -26.00 11.06
N LEU A 185 4.19 -26.07 12.17
CA LEU A 185 3.16 -25.10 12.51
C LEU A 185 3.76 -23.73 12.81
N TRP A 186 3.05 -22.68 12.39
CA TRP A 186 3.31 -21.33 12.88
C TRP A 186 3.12 -21.28 14.42
N GLY A 187 4.01 -20.62 15.11
CA GLY A 187 3.95 -20.50 16.57
C GLY A 187 5.10 -19.65 17.13
N ASP A 188 5.19 -19.55 18.45
CA ASP A 188 6.16 -18.68 19.14
C ASP A 188 7.63 -18.97 18.80
N GLN A 189 7.93 -20.20 18.35
CA GLN A 189 9.26 -20.59 17.88
C GLN A 189 9.61 -20.03 16.50
N CYS A 190 8.61 -19.53 15.75
CA CYS A 190 8.82 -18.99 14.43
C CYS A 190 9.17 -17.51 14.53
N VAL A 191 10.32 -17.13 14.01
CA VAL A 191 10.80 -15.75 14.02
C VAL A 191 11.28 -15.41 12.62
N PHE A 192 10.86 -14.25 12.09
CA PHE A 192 11.44 -13.74 10.84
C PHE A 192 12.89 -13.34 11.09
N SER A 193 13.82 -13.81 10.26
CA SER A 193 15.20 -13.32 10.27
C SER A 193 15.33 -11.90 9.70
N PHE A 194 14.23 -11.31 9.24
CA PHE A 194 14.14 -9.92 8.80
C PHE A 194 13.97 -8.97 10.00
N THR A 195 14.64 -7.82 9.97
CA THR A 195 14.50 -6.79 11.01
C THR A 195 13.06 -6.35 11.15
N ARG A 196 12.58 -6.24 12.40
CA ARG A 196 11.23 -5.76 12.72
C ARG A 196 11.28 -4.56 13.65
N ILE A 197 10.37 -3.59 13.42
CA ILE A 197 10.11 -2.45 14.29
C ILE A 197 8.66 -2.55 14.72
N SER A 198 8.36 -2.32 16.00
CA SER A 198 7.02 -2.46 16.58
C SER A 198 5.94 -1.76 15.78
N SER A 199 4.89 -2.49 15.49
CA SER A 199 3.66 -2.03 14.82
C SER A 199 2.45 -2.05 15.76
N GLU A 200 2.65 -2.05 17.08
CA GLU A 200 1.62 -2.30 18.11
C GLU A 200 0.44 -1.32 18.06
N HIS A 201 0.63 -0.12 17.58
CA HIS A 201 -0.47 0.85 17.38
C HIS A 201 -1.44 0.46 16.25
N TRP A 202 -1.11 -0.53 15.43
CA TRP A 202 -1.99 -1.12 14.43
C TRP A 202 -2.58 -2.43 14.97
N ALA A 203 -3.90 -2.48 15.14
CA ALA A 203 -4.59 -3.70 15.53
C ALA A 203 -4.41 -4.79 14.47
N VAL A 204 -4.34 -6.06 14.87
CA VAL A 204 -4.15 -7.19 13.94
C VAL A 204 -5.26 -8.23 13.99
N ASP A 205 -6.13 -8.15 15.00
CA ASP A 205 -7.28 -9.02 15.12
C ASP A 205 -8.43 -8.61 14.19
N PHE A 206 -9.17 -9.59 13.72
CA PHE A 206 -10.21 -9.41 12.72
C PHE A 206 -11.37 -8.51 13.18
N ASP A 207 -11.76 -8.61 14.45
CA ASP A 207 -12.89 -7.84 14.97
C ASP A 207 -12.56 -6.34 15.10
N SER A 208 -11.36 -6.01 15.54
CA SER A 208 -10.85 -4.63 15.58
C SER A 208 -10.78 -4.04 14.17
N ILE A 209 -10.23 -4.77 13.20
CA ILE A 209 -10.13 -4.32 11.80
C ILE A 209 -11.53 -4.05 11.21
N ARG A 210 -12.47 -4.97 11.42
CA ARG A 210 -13.87 -4.80 10.98
C ARG A 210 -14.57 -3.67 11.73
N GLY A 211 -14.28 -3.53 13.02
CA GLY A 211 -14.78 -2.46 13.86
C GLY A 211 -14.38 -1.08 13.32
N GLN A 212 -13.11 -0.92 12.96
CA GLN A 212 -12.58 0.31 12.35
C GLN A 212 -13.27 0.63 11.01
N LEU A 213 -13.42 -0.36 10.13
CA LEU A 213 -14.15 -0.19 8.87
C LEU A 213 -15.61 0.23 9.11
N ARG A 214 -16.30 -0.46 10.03
CA ARG A 214 -17.70 -0.14 10.38
C ARG A 214 -17.83 1.26 10.94
N GLN A 215 -16.98 1.62 11.91
CA GLN A 215 -16.99 2.94 12.51
C GLN A 215 -16.76 4.03 11.48
N PHE A 216 -15.78 3.86 10.59
CA PHE A 216 -15.54 4.82 9.52
C PHE A 216 -16.75 4.99 8.60
N CYS A 217 -17.33 3.88 8.12
CA CYS A 217 -18.48 3.94 7.19
C CYS A 217 -19.75 4.52 7.83
N ARG A 218 -19.93 4.33 9.17
CA ARG A 218 -21.11 4.83 9.88
C ARG A 218 -20.96 6.29 10.32
N ASP A 219 -19.78 6.65 10.86
CA ASP A 219 -19.63 7.86 11.65
C ASP A 219 -18.86 8.98 10.91
N ARG A 220 -18.03 8.66 9.90
CA ARG A 220 -17.09 9.61 9.29
C ARG A 220 -17.17 9.74 7.77
N VAL A 221 -17.66 8.72 7.08
CA VAL A 221 -17.65 8.70 5.61
C VAL A 221 -18.48 9.81 4.98
N GLU A 222 -19.53 10.29 5.66
CA GLU A 222 -20.40 11.36 5.18
C GLU A 222 -19.62 12.66 4.91
N ASN A 223 -18.74 13.02 5.83
CA ASN A 223 -17.92 14.24 5.74
C ASN A 223 -16.58 14.02 5.01
N TYR A 224 -16.33 12.81 4.51
CA TYR A 224 -15.02 12.45 3.96
C TYR A 224 -14.57 13.39 2.83
N GLN A 225 -15.48 13.80 1.94
CA GLN A 225 -15.16 14.68 0.83
C GLN A 225 -14.61 16.04 1.31
N GLN A 226 -15.18 16.60 2.38
CA GLN A 226 -14.81 17.91 2.91
C GLN A 226 -13.59 17.86 3.82
N GLU A 227 -13.39 16.73 4.52
CA GLU A 227 -12.41 16.63 5.61
C GLU A 227 -11.15 15.82 5.27
N ARG A 228 -11.21 15.02 4.20
CA ARG A 228 -10.13 14.09 3.82
C ARG A 228 -8.76 14.70 3.63
N ASP A 229 -8.69 16.01 3.40
CA ASP A 229 -7.44 16.71 3.10
C ASP A 229 -6.78 17.35 4.34
N PHE A 230 -7.42 17.30 5.51
CA PHE A 230 -6.94 17.90 6.74
C PHE A 230 -6.22 16.88 7.63
N PRO A 231 -4.86 16.87 7.69
CA PRO A 231 -4.10 15.84 8.38
C PRO A 231 -4.24 15.87 9.91
N ALA A 232 -4.66 16.99 10.48
CA ALA A 232 -4.93 17.09 11.91
C ALA A 232 -6.28 16.49 12.34
N ARG A 233 -7.11 16.07 11.38
CA ARG A 233 -8.44 15.49 11.65
C ARG A 233 -8.42 13.98 11.52
N GLU A 234 -9.16 13.28 12.37
CA GLU A 234 -9.39 11.82 12.25
C GLU A 234 -10.49 11.52 11.22
N SER A 235 -10.38 12.07 10.02
CA SER A 235 -11.40 11.99 8.97
C SER A 235 -11.15 10.90 7.94
N THR A 236 -9.98 10.27 7.95
CA THR A 236 -9.64 9.18 7.03
C THR A 236 -9.94 7.81 7.64
N SER A 237 -10.03 6.78 6.79
CA SER A 237 -10.31 5.41 7.25
C SER A 237 -9.13 4.73 7.93
N SER A 238 -7.89 5.14 7.60
CA SER A 238 -6.63 4.51 8.03
C SER A 238 -6.59 2.99 7.78
N LEU A 239 -7.25 2.50 6.71
CA LEU A 239 -7.36 1.07 6.38
C LEU A 239 -6.28 0.57 5.42
N SER A 240 -5.43 1.47 4.91
CA SER A 240 -4.39 1.13 3.94
C SER A 240 -3.42 0.03 4.40
N PRO A 241 -2.98 -0.05 5.68
CA PRO A 241 -2.12 -1.15 6.14
C PRO A 241 -2.78 -2.53 6.00
N TYR A 242 -4.06 -2.62 6.33
CA TYR A 242 -4.81 -3.87 6.24
C TYR A 242 -5.04 -4.32 4.80
N LEU A 243 -5.29 -3.37 3.88
CA LEU A 243 -5.42 -3.63 2.46
C LEU A 243 -4.08 -4.04 1.82
N ALA A 244 -2.95 -3.51 2.32
CA ALA A 244 -1.61 -3.79 1.80
C ALA A 244 -1.17 -5.24 2.06
N ILE A 245 -1.48 -5.79 3.25
CA ILE A 245 -1.16 -7.18 3.61
C ILE A 245 -2.33 -8.15 3.38
N GLY A 246 -3.47 -7.64 2.91
CA GLY A 246 -4.67 -8.42 2.65
C GLY A 246 -5.39 -8.94 3.88
N ALA A 247 -5.18 -8.34 5.06
CA ALA A 247 -5.98 -8.61 6.27
C ALA A 247 -7.43 -8.10 6.12
N LEU A 248 -7.64 -7.18 5.18
CA LEU A 248 -8.95 -6.68 4.75
C LEU A 248 -8.98 -6.65 3.21
N SER A 249 -10.10 -7.04 2.60
CA SER A 249 -10.27 -6.95 1.15
C SER A 249 -10.95 -5.65 0.72
N ALA A 250 -10.72 -5.20 -0.52
CA ALA A 250 -11.45 -4.10 -1.12
C ALA A 250 -12.95 -4.41 -1.26
N ARG A 251 -13.31 -5.69 -1.47
CA ARG A 251 -14.72 -6.15 -1.50
C ARG A 251 -15.41 -5.93 -0.17
N GLN A 252 -14.74 -6.26 0.96
CA GLN A 252 -15.28 -6.01 2.30
C GLN A 252 -15.51 -4.51 2.55
N CYS A 253 -14.58 -3.67 2.10
CA CYS A 253 -14.71 -2.22 2.17
C CYS A 253 -15.95 -1.73 1.41
N MET A 254 -16.10 -2.13 0.16
CA MET A 254 -17.24 -1.73 -0.68
C MET A 254 -18.58 -2.28 -0.14
N ALA A 255 -18.61 -3.56 0.26
CA ALA A 255 -19.82 -4.16 0.82
C ALA A 255 -20.28 -3.43 2.10
N ARG A 256 -19.32 -3.08 2.99
CA ARG A 256 -19.64 -2.33 4.21
C ARG A 256 -20.14 -0.92 3.89
N LEU A 257 -19.51 -0.24 2.94
CA LEU A 257 -19.94 1.09 2.51
C LEU A 257 -21.40 1.12 2.05
N TYR A 258 -21.80 0.15 1.23
CA TYR A 258 -23.17 0.03 0.78
C TYR A 258 -24.14 -0.44 1.87
N ALA A 259 -23.70 -1.28 2.80
CA ALA A 259 -24.52 -1.74 3.92
C ALA A 259 -24.86 -0.63 4.92
N GLU A 260 -24.03 0.40 5.04
CA GLU A 260 -24.28 1.57 5.89
C GLU A 260 -24.98 2.72 5.11
N SER A 261 -25.18 2.59 3.79
CA SER A 261 -25.86 3.60 2.99
C SER A 261 -27.39 3.53 3.13
N TYR A 262 -28.03 4.67 3.10
CA TYR A 262 -29.50 4.72 3.09
C TYR A 262 -30.04 4.30 1.72
N SER A 263 -30.88 3.28 1.68
CA SER A 263 -31.50 2.76 0.44
C SER A 263 -30.51 2.39 -0.68
N GLY A 264 -29.26 2.06 -0.35
CA GLY A 264 -28.24 1.71 -1.34
C GLY A 264 -27.68 2.91 -2.14
N VAL A 265 -28.03 4.14 -1.75
CA VAL A 265 -27.52 5.38 -2.37
C VAL A 265 -26.35 5.91 -1.54
N LEU A 266 -25.20 6.06 -2.18
CA LEU A 266 -24.00 6.59 -1.51
C LEU A 266 -24.05 8.12 -1.44
N SER A 267 -23.74 8.69 -0.26
CA SER A 267 -23.49 10.14 -0.09
C SER A 267 -22.27 10.59 -0.90
N GLU A 268 -22.08 11.90 -1.07
CA GLU A 268 -20.90 12.45 -1.77
C GLU A 268 -19.59 12.02 -1.09
N GLY A 269 -19.55 12.01 0.24
CA GLY A 269 -18.41 11.52 1.00
C GLY A 269 -18.12 10.05 0.74
N ALA A 270 -19.17 9.21 0.75
CA ALA A 270 -19.06 7.78 0.46
C ALA A 270 -18.62 7.50 -0.99
N GLN A 271 -19.13 8.25 -1.97
CA GLN A 271 -18.70 8.17 -3.37
C GLN A 271 -17.24 8.58 -3.54
N THR A 272 -16.81 9.60 -2.78
CA THR A 272 -15.41 10.05 -2.77
C THR A 272 -14.51 8.97 -2.19
N TRP A 273 -14.89 8.35 -1.07
CA TRP A 273 -14.10 7.25 -0.50
C TRP A 273 -14.08 6.00 -1.39
N LEU A 274 -15.20 5.64 -2.03
CA LEU A 274 -15.22 4.57 -3.04
C LEU A 274 -14.22 4.86 -4.17
N SER A 275 -14.08 6.13 -4.56
CA SER A 275 -13.10 6.52 -5.58
C SER A 275 -11.66 6.22 -5.17
N GLU A 276 -11.33 6.24 -3.86
CA GLU A 276 -10.00 5.87 -3.39
C GLU A 276 -9.74 4.36 -3.53
N LEU A 277 -10.76 3.52 -3.33
CA LEU A 277 -10.66 2.08 -3.61
C LEU A 277 -10.46 1.84 -5.12
N VAL A 278 -11.17 2.61 -5.97
CA VAL A 278 -11.00 2.53 -7.43
C VAL A 278 -9.63 3.04 -7.87
N TRP A 279 -9.05 4.07 -7.24
CA TRP A 279 -7.66 4.50 -7.48
C TRP A 279 -6.67 3.39 -7.17
N ARG A 280 -6.84 2.68 -6.06
CA ARG A 280 -6.01 1.51 -5.74
C ARG A 280 -6.10 0.46 -6.84
N GLU A 281 -7.30 0.13 -7.32
CA GLU A 281 -7.47 -0.83 -8.43
C GLU A 281 -6.87 -0.32 -9.73
N PHE A 282 -7.03 0.94 -10.06
CA PHE A 282 -6.44 1.55 -11.24
C PHE A 282 -4.93 1.29 -11.32
N TYR A 283 -4.21 1.48 -10.23
CA TYR A 283 -2.77 1.19 -10.18
C TYR A 283 -2.45 -0.30 -10.25
N GLN A 284 -3.26 -1.16 -9.64
CA GLN A 284 -3.10 -2.62 -9.77
C GLN A 284 -3.33 -3.09 -11.22
N HIS A 285 -4.37 -2.59 -11.88
CA HIS A 285 -4.60 -2.85 -13.30
C HIS A 285 -3.45 -2.34 -14.17
N LEU A 286 -2.94 -1.16 -13.86
CA LEU A 286 -1.87 -0.52 -14.62
C LEU A 286 -0.60 -1.36 -14.65
N ILE A 287 -0.12 -1.88 -13.51
CA ILE A 287 1.10 -2.69 -13.47
C ILE A 287 0.97 -4.03 -14.21
N VAL A 288 -0.26 -4.59 -14.32
CA VAL A 288 -0.52 -5.79 -15.11
C VAL A 288 -0.40 -5.53 -16.61
N PHE A 289 -0.80 -4.34 -17.08
CA PHE A 289 -0.65 -3.93 -18.48
C PHE A 289 0.75 -3.40 -18.79
N ARG A 290 1.41 -2.80 -17.80
CA ARG A 290 2.72 -2.15 -17.91
C ARG A 290 3.68 -2.72 -16.86
N PRO A 291 4.07 -4.00 -17.00
CA PRO A 291 4.98 -4.66 -16.04
C PRO A 291 6.38 -4.02 -15.98
N ASP A 292 6.75 -3.24 -17.00
CA ASP A 292 7.97 -2.44 -17.04
C ASP A 292 8.00 -1.34 -15.95
N LEU A 293 6.85 -0.88 -15.45
CA LEU A 293 6.76 0.02 -14.31
C LEU A 293 7.34 -0.61 -13.03
N CYS A 294 7.25 -1.94 -12.87
CA CYS A 294 7.91 -2.67 -11.79
C CYS A 294 9.45 -2.66 -11.88
N LYS A 295 10.02 -2.11 -12.95
CA LYS A 295 11.47 -1.93 -13.16
C LYS A 295 11.88 -0.46 -13.12
N SER A 296 11.17 0.35 -12.36
CA SER A 296 11.45 1.77 -12.16
C SER A 296 11.44 2.63 -13.44
N LYS A 297 10.70 2.19 -14.49
CA LYS A 297 10.51 2.98 -15.70
C LYS A 297 9.45 4.04 -15.50
N ASP A 298 9.64 5.20 -16.14
CA ASP A 298 8.60 6.21 -16.24
C ASP A 298 7.45 5.73 -17.14
N PHE A 299 6.23 6.10 -16.80
CA PHE A 299 5.08 5.78 -17.64
C PHE A 299 5.11 6.60 -18.94
N VAL A 300 5.47 7.89 -18.85
CA VAL A 300 5.64 8.76 -20.01
C VAL A 300 7.03 8.63 -20.61
N VAL A 301 7.14 8.59 -21.92
CA VAL A 301 8.43 8.35 -22.62
C VAL A 301 9.47 9.43 -22.29
N TRP A 302 9.06 10.70 -22.29
CA TRP A 302 9.94 11.83 -22.01
C TRP A 302 10.43 11.89 -20.55
N GLY A 303 9.83 11.13 -19.62
CA GLY A 303 10.25 11.07 -18.22
C GLY A 303 11.72 10.67 -18.05
N SER A 304 12.24 9.84 -18.96
CA SER A 304 13.66 9.44 -18.98
C SER A 304 14.62 10.56 -19.40
N GLN A 305 14.11 11.66 -19.91
CA GLN A 305 14.89 12.86 -20.30
C GLN A 305 15.01 13.89 -19.18
N LEU A 306 14.30 13.68 -18.04
CA LEU A 306 14.43 14.57 -16.89
C LEU A 306 15.80 14.43 -16.25
N GLU A 307 16.50 15.56 -16.13
CA GLU A 307 17.77 15.66 -15.42
C GLU A 307 17.51 15.83 -13.93
N TRP A 308 17.72 14.76 -13.17
CA TRP A 308 17.64 14.78 -11.72
C TRP A 308 18.96 15.20 -11.09
N TRP A 309 18.89 15.95 -9.99
CA TRP A 309 20.08 16.40 -9.29
C TRP A 309 20.57 15.36 -8.29
N ASP A 310 21.87 15.13 -8.26
CA ASP A 310 22.53 14.33 -7.23
C ASP A 310 22.88 15.23 -6.04
N ASN A 311 22.00 15.25 -5.04
CA ASN A 311 22.17 16.02 -3.81
C ASN A 311 21.85 15.17 -2.58
N PRO A 312 22.78 14.29 -2.16
CA PRO A 312 22.58 13.41 -0.99
C PRO A 312 22.29 14.17 0.30
N ALA A 313 22.92 15.33 0.51
CA ALA A 313 22.72 16.14 1.70
C ALA A 313 21.28 16.69 1.80
N ALA A 314 20.73 17.18 0.67
CA ALA A 314 19.34 17.63 0.61
C ALA A 314 18.37 16.46 0.80
N PHE A 315 18.67 15.29 0.22
CA PHE A 315 17.86 14.09 0.39
C PHE A 315 17.83 13.63 1.86
N GLU A 316 18.97 13.64 2.56
CA GLU A 316 19.02 13.30 4.00
C GLU A 316 18.20 14.29 4.84
N ARG A 317 18.33 15.60 4.59
CA ARG A 317 17.52 16.61 5.29
C ARG A 317 16.02 16.41 5.06
N TRP A 318 15.62 16.07 3.84
CA TRP A 318 14.22 15.74 3.51
C TRP A 318 13.74 14.50 4.29
N LYS A 319 14.52 13.41 4.29
CA LYS A 319 14.19 12.20 5.04
C LYS A 319 14.01 12.46 6.53
N LEU A 320 14.86 13.29 7.10
CA LEU A 320 14.85 13.60 8.54
C LEU A 320 13.79 14.65 8.94
N GLY A 321 13.04 15.22 7.99
CA GLY A 321 12.11 16.32 8.28
C GLY A 321 12.82 17.54 8.82
N GLN A 322 13.86 18.00 8.10
CA GLN A 322 14.72 19.15 8.42
C GLN A 322 14.88 20.09 7.22
N THR A 323 13.84 20.20 6.40
CA THR A 323 13.84 21.03 5.18
C THR A 323 13.72 22.52 5.48
N GLY A 324 13.20 22.87 6.64
CA GLY A 324 12.81 24.23 6.99
C GLY A 324 11.43 24.63 6.49
N PHE A 325 10.67 23.69 5.90
CA PHE A 325 9.26 23.85 5.52
C PHE A 325 8.38 23.04 6.48
N PRO A 326 7.69 23.67 7.44
CA PRO A 326 7.06 22.98 8.57
C PRO A 326 6.10 21.85 8.21
N ILE A 327 5.28 22.01 7.17
CA ILE A 327 4.33 20.96 6.77
C ILE A 327 5.05 19.73 6.15
N VAL A 328 6.16 19.95 5.43
CA VAL A 328 7.01 18.89 4.88
C VAL A 328 7.70 18.13 6.03
N ASP A 329 8.29 18.88 6.95
CA ASP A 329 9.04 18.31 8.07
C ASP A 329 8.11 17.54 9.03
N ALA A 330 6.94 18.09 9.33
CA ALA A 330 5.91 17.40 10.11
C ALA A 330 5.47 16.07 9.47
N ALA A 331 5.26 16.08 8.16
CA ALA A 331 4.87 14.88 7.41
C ALA A 331 5.95 13.80 7.41
N MET A 332 7.21 14.18 7.22
CA MET A 332 8.34 13.23 7.22
C MET A 332 8.58 12.66 8.62
N ARG A 333 8.43 13.47 9.67
CA ARG A 333 8.52 13.00 11.07
C ARG A 333 7.39 12.04 11.42
N GLN A 334 6.15 12.30 10.96
CA GLN A 334 5.05 11.34 11.09
C GLN A 334 5.39 10.01 10.45
N LEU A 335 5.87 10.01 9.21
CA LEU A 335 6.28 8.79 8.51
C LEU A 335 7.34 8.01 9.28
N ASN A 336 8.39 8.69 9.72
CA ASN A 336 9.53 8.07 10.39
C ASN A 336 9.14 7.45 11.74
N GLN A 337 8.20 8.06 12.45
CA GLN A 337 7.78 7.61 13.78
C GLN A 337 6.70 6.53 13.72
N THR A 338 5.74 6.65 12.78
CA THR A 338 4.54 5.82 12.77
C THR A 338 4.48 4.79 11.64
N GLY A 339 5.39 4.90 10.66
CA GLY A 339 5.31 4.10 9.44
C GLY A 339 4.12 4.45 8.56
N TRP A 340 3.44 5.57 8.81
CA TRP A 340 2.26 5.99 8.04
C TRP A 340 2.28 7.50 7.80
N MET A 341 1.69 7.93 6.69
CA MET A 341 1.56 9.33 6.35
C MET A 341 0.19 9.58 5.71
N HIS A 342 -0.45 10.68 6.08
CA HIS A 342 -1.70 11.14 5.49
C HIS A 342 -1.55 11.38 3.97
N ASN A 343 -2.55 10.96 3.14
CA ASN A 343 -2.44 11.02 1.68
C ASN A 343 -2.08 12.41 1.12
N ARG A 344 -2.72 13.49 1.62
CA ARG A 344 -2.39 14.86 1.20
C ARG A 344 -0.92 15.18 1.40
N LEU A 345 -0.35 14.72 2.49
CA LEU A 345 1.05 14.99 2.83
C LEU A 345 2.01 14.18 1.97
N ARG A 346 1.66 12.93 1.59
CA ARG A 346 2.45 12.16 0.61
C ARG A 346 2.64 12.95 -0.70
N MET A 347 1.58 13.62 -1.16
CA MET A 347 1.64 14.45 -2.37
C MET A 347 2.52 15.69 -2.16
N VAL A 348 2.43 16.34 -1.01
CA VAL A 348 3.22 17.55 -0.68
C VAL A 348 4.71 17.22 -0.62
N VAL A 349 5.09 16.18 0.14
CA VAL A 349 6.51 15.83 0.31
C VAL A 349 7.13 15.25 -0.95
N ALA A 350 6.35 14.52 -1.77
CA ALA A 350 6.82 14.01 -3.05
C ALA A 350 6.99 15.13 -4.09
N SER A 351 6.06 16.09 -4.14
CA SER A 351 6.21 17.28 -4.97
C SER A 351 7.42 18.11 -4.54
N PHE A 352 7.66 18.26 -3.24
CA PHE A 352 8.82 18.98 -2.72
C PHE A 352 10.13 18.30 -3.13
N LEU A 353 10.24 16.98 -2.97
CA LEU A 353 11.43 16.23 -3.37
C LEU A 353 11.74 16.39 -4.87
N THR A 354 10.70 16.25 -5.71
CA THR A 354 10.89 16.18 -7.17
C THR A 354 10.93 17.55 -7.86
N LYS A 355 10.28 18.57 -7.30
CA LYS A 355 10.09 19.87 -7.93
C LYS A 355 10.71 21.05 -7.19
N ASP A 356 11.10 20.90 -5.95
CA ASP A 356 11.85 21.91 -5.20
C ASP A 356 13.29 21.49 -4.97
N LEU A 357 13.54 20.17 -4.81
CA LEU A 357 14.90 19.64 -4.66
C LEU A 357 15.46 19.02 -5.95
N HIS A 358 14.63 18.81 -6.97
CA HIS A 358 14.99 18.19 -8.26
C HIS A 358 15.61 16.80 -8.11
N ILE A 359 15.28 16.07 -7.03
CA ILE A 359 15.80 14.74 -6.74
C ILE A 359 14.89 13.68 -7.36
N ASP A 360 15.53 12.63 -7.91
CA ASP A 360 14.81 11.54 -8.60
C ASP A 360 13.72 10.92 -7.70
N TRP A 361 12.52 10.88 -8.23
CA TRP A 361 11.34 10.31 -7.57
C TRP A 361 11.56 8.87 -7.09
N ARG A 362 12.42 8.10 -7.77
CA ARG A 362 12.74 6.71 -7.43
C ARG A 362 13.43 6.59 -6.06
N LEU A 363 14.19 7.59 -5.67
CA LEU A 363 14.81 7.63 -4.33
C LEU A 363 13.74 7.82 -3.25
N GLY A 364 12.78 8.69 -3.49
CA GLY A 364 11.65 8.92 -2.60
C GLY A 364 10.71 7.70 -2.52
N GLU A 365 10.36 7.09 -3.67
CA GLU A 365 9.59 5.86 -3.75
C GLU A 365 10.21 4.74 -2.91
N ARG A 366 11.51 4.54 -3.06
CA ARG A 366 12.27 3.55 -2.30
C ARG A 366 12.23 3.83 -0.80
N TYR A 367 12.45 5.09 -0.42
CA TYR A 367 12.39 5.48 0.99
C TYR A 367 11.02 5.24 1.59
N PHE A 368 9.95 5.54 0.85
CA PHE A 368 8.59 5.24 1.28
C PHE A 368 8.38 3.74 1.49
N MET A 369 8.82 2.90 0.56
CA MET A 369 8.73 1.44 0.74
C MET A 369 9.49 0.96 1.99
N GLN A 370 10.62 1.60 2.35
CA GLN A 370 11.39 1.27 3.55
C GLN A 370 10.73 1.71 4.86
N MET A 371 9.79 2.66 4.80
CA MET A 371 9.18 3.24 5.99
C MET A 371 7.72 2.86 6.16
N LEU A 372 6.96 2.67 5.07
CA LEU A 372 5.51 2.53 5.11
C LEU A 372 5.04 1.15 5.59
N VAL A 373 4.27 1.12 6.67
CA VAL A 373 3.53 -0.08 7.10
C VAL A 373 2.49 -0.52 6.07
N ASP A 374 1.97 0.44 5.28
CA ASP A 374 1.04 0.20 4.18
C ASP A 374 1.72 0.12 2.81
N GLY A 375 3.01 -0.23 2.77
CA GLY A 375 3.77 -0.35 1.53
C GLY A 375 3.10 -1.32 0.54
N ASP A 376 2.55 -0.77 -0.56
CA ASP A 376 2.02 -1.47 -1.73
C ASP A 376 2.69 -0.90 -2.98
N TYR A 377 3.35 -1.76 -3.75
CA TYR A 377 4.19 -1.29 -4.86
C TYR A 377 3.40 -0.48 -5.90
N ALA A 378 2.24 -0.99 -6.33
CA ALA A 378 1.44 -0.35 -7.37
C ALA A 378 0.97 1.05 -6.95
N ALA A 379 0.45 1.18 -5.72
CA ALA A 379 -0.02 2.45 -5.18
C ALA A 379 1.14 3.43 -4.94
N ASN A 380 2.27 2.94 -4.42
CA ASN A 380 3.45 3.77 -4.15
C ASN A 380 4.07 4.29 -5.45
N ASN A 381 4.34 3.40 -6.42
CA ASN A 381 4.87 3.76 -7.74
C ASN A 381 3.95 4.74 -8.48
N GLY A 382 2.64 4.42 -8.52
CA GLY A 382 1.66 5.29 -9.17
C GLY A 382 1.59 6.67 -8.52
N GLY A 383 1.58 6.76 -7.20
CA GLY A 383 1.53 8.01 -6.45
C GLY A 383 2.79 8.88 -6.64
N TRP A 384 3.98 8.28 -6.60
CA TRP A 384 5.24 8.99 -6.85
C TRP A 384 5.34 9.52 -8.26
N GLN A 385 5.04 8.71 -9.28
CA GLN A 385 5.04 9.14 -10.66
C GLN A 385 3.94 10.19 -10.94
N TRP A 386 2.79 10.09 -10.26
CA TRP A 386 1.76 11.13 -10.34
C TRP A 386 2.29 12.49 -9.88
N CYS A 387 2.97 12.54 -8.74
CA CYS A 387 3.57 13.77 -8.20
C CYS A 387 4.73 14.29 -9.06
N ALA A 388 5.57 13.39 -9.56
CA ALA A 388 6.68 13.71 -10.47
C ALA A 388 6.22 14.09 -11.87
N SER A 389 4.92 13.97 -12.18
CA SER A 389 4.35 14.22 -13.52
C SER A 389 4.88 13.28 -14.63
N THR A 390 5.45 12.14 -14.25
CA THR A 390 5.97 11.09 -15.15
C THR A 390 5.02 9.89 -15.25
N GLY A 391 3.93 9.91 -14.50
CA GLY A 391 3.00 8.79 -14.33
C GLY A 391 1.79 8.80 -15.25
N CYS A 392 1.05 7.69 -15.14
CA CYS A 392 -0.29 7.56 -15.71
C CYS A 392 -1.25 8.53 -15.02
N ASP A 393 -1.99 9.31 -15.79
CA ASP A 393 -2.84 10.40 -15.30
C ASP A 393 -2.10 11.38 -14.36
N GLY A 394 -0.79 11.50 -14.54
CA GLY A 394 0.06 12.36 -13.71
C GLY A 394 -0.41 13.81 -13.72
N GLN A 395 -0.22 14.51 -12.61
CA GLN A 395 -0.58 15.93 -12.58
C GLN A 395 0.24 16.73 -13.60
N PRO A 396 -0.33 17.78 -14.19
CA PRO A 396 0.43 18.65 -15.09
C PRO A 396 1.69 19.17 -14.40
N TYR A 397 2.83 19.13 -15.09
CA TYR A 397 4.14 19.49 -14.50
C TYR A 397 4.19 20.91 -13.95
N PHE A 398 3.41 21.84 -14.51
CA PHE A 398 3.31 23.21 -14.05
C PHE A 398 2.50 23.39 -12.75
N ARG A 399 1.80 22.34 -12.27
CA ARG A 399 1.20 22.30 -10.94
C ARG A 399 2.27 21.90 -9.91
N ILE A 400 2.92 22.88 -9.35
CA ILE A 400 3.94 22.72 -8.30
C ILE A 400 3.32 23.15 -6.99
N PHE A 401 3.32 22.29 -6.00
CA PHE A 401 2.76 22.61 -4.69
C PHE A 401 3.70 23.56 -3.95
N ASN A 402 3.19 24.74 -3.58
CA ASN A 402 3.90 25.59 -2.64
C ASN A 402 3.71 25.03 -1.24
N PRO A 403 4.75 24.52 -0.54
CA PRO A 403 4.59 23.85 0.74
C PRO A 403 4.02 24.76 1.84
N THR A 404 4.34 26.06 1.83
CA THR A 404 3.78 27.03 2.77
C THR A 404 2.26 27.15 2.56
N SER A 405 1.81 27.39 1.32
CA SER A 405 0.39 27.50 1.01
C SER A 405 -0.37 26.18 1.25
N GLN A 406 0.27 25.01 1.10
CA GLN A 406 -0.33 23.73 1.47
C GLN A 406 -0.53 23.65 2.99
N GLY A 407 0.45 24.08 3.79
CA GLY A 407 0.35 24.15 5.25
C GLY A 407 -0.79 25.10 5.69
N GLU A 408 -0.80 26.34 5.19
CA GLU A 408 -1.83 27.34 5.50
C GLU A 408 -3.25 26.83 5.16
N ARG A 409 -3.40 26.11 4.05
CA ARG A 409 -4.70 25.59 3.59
C ARG A 409 -5.19 24.38 4.36
N PHE A 410 -4.31 23.39 4.62
CA PHE A 410 -4.72 22.07 5.11
C PHE A 410 -4.40 21.86 6.60
N ASP A 411 -3.65 22.77 7.22
CA ASP A 411 -3.42 22.84 8.67
C ASP A 411 -3.49 24.29 9.15
N PRO A 412 -4.60 25.02 8.89
CA PRO A 412 -4.68 26.48 9.08
C PRO A 412 -4.41 26.94 10.50
N GLN A 413 -4.62 26.06 11.46
CA GLN A 413 -4.34 26.32 12.88
C GLN A 413 -2.96 25.82 13.32
N GLY A 414 -2.21 25.14 12.43
CA GLY A 414 -0.91 24.55 12.72
C GLY A 414 -0.97 23.41 13.74
N ALA A 415 -2.12 22.75 13.89
CA ALA A 415 -2.28 21.68 14.88
C ALA A 415 -1.43 20.44 14.53
N PHE A 416 -1.40 20.06 13.25
CA PHE A 416 -0.56 18.97 12.77
C PHE A 416 0.93 19.32 12.90
N ILE A 417 1.31 20.54 12.50
CA ILE A 417 2.71 21.00 12.61
C ILE A 417 3.13 21.03 14.09
N ARG A 418 2.33 21.56 15.00
CA ARG A 418 2.68 21.60 16.45
C ARG A 418 2.90 20.20 17.03
N HIS A 419 2.13 19.24 16.59
CA HIS A 419 2.25 17.86 17.07
C HIS A 419 3.58 17.22 16.64
N TRP A 420 3.96 17.40 15.37
CA TRP A 420 5.13 16.73 14.80
C TRP A 420 6.42 17.57 14.82
N VAL A 421 6.29 18.88 15.03
CA VAL A 421 7.40 19.84 15.09
C VAL A 421 7.24 20.69 16.36
N PRO A 422 7.41 20.09 17.55
CA PRO A 422 7.12 20.74 18.84
C PRO A 422 7.95 22.00 19.06
N GLU A 423 9.13 22.14 18.45
CA GLU A 423 9.96 23.34 18.51
C GLU A 423 9.28 24.58 17.91
N LEU A 424 8.23 24.40 17.11
CA LEU A 424 7.41 25.50 16.56
C LEU A 424 6.12 25.74 17.34
N ALA A 425 5.83 24.99 18.41
CA ALA A 425 4.54 24.99 19.09
C ALA A 425 4.14 26.36 19.68
N SER A 426 5.11 27.19 20.05
CA SER A 426 4.90 28.53 20.64
C SER A 426 4.52 29.58 19.59
N LEU A 427 4.67 29.31 18.31
CA LEU A 427 4.36 30.28 17.26
C LEU A 427 2.85 30.45 17.06
N SER A 428 2.44 31.64 16.64
CA SER A 428 1.06 31.89 16.21
C SER A 428 0.67 31.04 15.01
N ASN A 429 -0.63 30.86 14.77
CA ASN A 429 -1.15 30.11 13.65
C ASN A 429 -0.64 30.61 12.28
N GLN A 430 -0.36 31.90 12.19
CA GLN A 430 0.17 32.52 10.97
C GLN A 430 1.68 32.28 10.81
N LEU A 431 2.46 32.45 11.88
CA LEU A 431 3.91 32.35 11.84
C LEU A 431 4.40 30.88 11.80
N ILE A 432 3.60 29.93 12.25
CA ILE A 432 3.99 28.52 12.28
C ILE A 432 4.27 27.96 10.88
N HIS A 433 3.65 28.51 9.83
CA HIS A 433 3.87 28.14 8.43
C HIS A 433 5.08 28.83 7.79
N THR A 434 5.54 29.92 8.41
CA THR A 434 6.68 30.74 7.93
C THR A 434 7.58 31.14 9.10
N PRO A 435 8.16 30.18 9.85
CA PRO A 435 8.92 30.46 11.07
C PRO A 435 10.11 31.40 10.85
N TRP A 436 10.69 31.42 9.66
CA TRP A 436 11.77 32.35 9.25
C TRP A 436 11.35 33.83 9.22
N LYS A 437 10.05 34.14 9.28
CA LYS A 437 9.53 35.50 9.42
C LYS A 437 9.30 35.90 10.88
N SER A 438 9.46 34.98 11.81
CA SER A 438 9.27 35.25 13.24
C SER A 438 10.39 36.14 13.77
N PRO A 439 10.08 37.17 14.61
CA PRO A 439 11.11 37.89 15.34
C PRO A 439 11.95 36.98 16.25
N ALA A 440 11.40 35.85 16.68
CA ALA A 440 12.07 34.87 17.53
C ALA A 440 12.84 33.82 16.74
N VAL A 441 13.05 33.97 15.42
CA VAL A 441 13.66 32.94 14.55
C VAL A 441 15.00 32.43 15.07
N ASN A 442 15.84 33.31 15.60
CA ASN A 442 17.16 32.95 16.13
C ASN A 442 17.12 32.14 17.43
N SER A 443 15.98 32.12 18.13
CA SER A 443 15.77 31.30 19.35
C SER A 443 15.05 29.99 19.08
N LEU A 444 14.59 29.76 17.85
CA LEU A 444 13.96 28.51 17.45
C LEU A 444 15.04 27.49 17.09
N SER A 445 14.97 26.30 17.69
CA SER A 445 15.80 25.15 17.28
C SER A 445 15.28 24.50 16.00
N TYR A 446 14.91 25.31 15.01
CA TYR A 446 14.32 24.87 13.75
C TYR A 446 15.12 25.41 12.56
N PRO A 447 15.41 24.58 11.54
CA PRO A 447 16.27 24.99 10.42
C PRO A 447 15.61 26.06 9.55
N ALA A 448 16.46 26.91 8.95
CA ALA A 448 16.02 27.78 7.87
C ALA A 448 15.59 26.96 6.63
N PRO A 449 14.68 27.50 5.77
CA PRO A 449 14.33 26.90 4.49
C PRO A 449 15.58 26.56 3.67
N MET A 450 15.64 25.32 3.19
CA MET A 450 16.81 24.84 2.45
C MET A 450 16.86 25.32 1.00
N VAL A 451 15.75 25.82 0.49
CA VAL A 451 15.59 26.36 -0.89
C VAL A 451 14.62 27.54 -0.91
N ASP A 452 14.69 28.35 -1.94
CA ASP A 452 13.65 29.34 -2.28
C ASP A 452 12.66 28.72 -3.26
N HIS A 453 11.47 28.38 -2.79
CA HIS A 453 10.43 27.74 -3.59
C HIS A 453 10.13 28.52 -4.90
N LYS A 454 10.20 29.84 -4.91
CA LYS A 454 9.92 30.64 -6.11
C LYS A 454 11.00 30.41 -7.18
N VAL A 455 12.25 30.35 -6.78
CA VAL A 455 13.38 30.06 -7.67
C VAL A 455 13.29 28.64 -8.19
N GLU A 456 13.06 27.66 -7.30
CA GLU A 456 13.01 26.25 -7.69
C GLU A 456 11.83 25.96 -8.61
N ARG A 457 10.71 26.65 -8.43
CA ARG A 457 9.56 26.56 -9.33
C ARG A 457 9.92 26.98 -10.77
N GLU A 458 10.68 28.03 -10.96
CA GLU A 458 11.11 28.47 -12.29
C GLU A 458 12.06 27.46 -12.94
N ILE A 459 12.98 26.90 -12.15
CA ILE A 459 13.90 25.84 -12.59
C ILE A 459 13.10 24.61 -13.03
N THR A 460 12.15 24.15 -12.21
CA THR A 460 11.28 23.01 -12.54
C THR A 460 10.55 23.22 -13.87
N LEU A 461 9.94 24.39 -14.07
CA LEU A 461 9.21 24.68 -15.32
C LEU A 461 10.12 24.57 -16.54
N ARG A 462 11.37 25.03 -16.44
CA ARG A 462 12.37 24.92 -17.50
C ARG A 462 12.77 23.46 -17.75
N LEU A 463 13.19 22.72 -16.71
CA LEU A 463 13.66 21.32 -16.83
C LEU A 463 12.59 20.41 -17.46
N TYR A 464 11.34 20.55 -17.00
CA TYR A 464 10.25 19.73 -17.55
C TYR A 464 9.85 20.12 -18.97
N LYS A 465 9.99 21.38 -19.34
CA LYS A 465 9.78 21.84 -20.72
C LYS A 465 10.86 21.26 -21.64
N GLU A 466 12.12 21.41 -21.26
CA GLU A 466 13.27 20.90 -22.03
C GLU A 466 13.16 19.37 -22.22
N ALA A 467 12.83 18.61 -21.16
CA ALA A 467 12.63 17.15 -21.25
C ALA A 467 11.48 16.73 -22.16
N LYS A 468 10.47 17.58 -22.35
CA LYS A 468 9.33 17.28 -23.25
C LYS A 468 9.58 17.67 -24.70
N ASP A 469 10.43 18.65 -24.92
CA ASP A 469 10.76 19.18 -26.26
C ASP A 469 11.85 18.34 -26.94
N ASN A 470 12.63 17.53 -26.17
CA ASN A 470 13.60 16.54 -26.61
C ASN A 470 12.94 15.18 -26.84
#